data_061068c25d6ab85fc76a6e37153366cd
#
_entry.id   061068c25d6ab85fc76a6e37153366cd
#
_cell.length_a   1.000
_cell.length_b   1.000
_cell.length_c   1.000
_cell.angle_alpha   90.00
_cell.angle_beta   90.00
_cell.angle_gamma   90.00
#
_symmetry.space_group_name_H-M   'P 1'
#
loop_
_entity.id
_entity.type
_entity.pdbx_description
1 polymer ?
#
loop_
_entity_poly.entity_id
_entity_poly.type
_entity_poly.pdbx_seq_one_letter_code
_entity_poly.pdbx_strand_id
1 'polypeptide(L)'
;NVPTAAPATKAPENVPTAAPATKEPTPAPVAHALDLSGASHIYMNDSGTITVNSDGTVSGSNIQGMLIPLDDTDLEVGDIVEITVHGSASDSIRGWISTDADNRASEITNPLNFGQTYSFEITGNANYIQLKKKSYNASDLSSINITKIEVKYLKNRVEKDPLPDGKKWVTTWGTAEEPVENQDGVKNFIPLAKTTVRQIIQVTTSGDKFKLRLSNQYGKSSVQVESMHIAKQGARADQSDIITSTDTVVTVDGKESFEIPAGEVIETDTIDFKVTALENVAISTYFGGNVPTTGVTGHRGARATTYQTPGNEVSTESLGSVNGLKTCTGWFFLADASVVMDDDARAVVCFGDSITDGYGTDAGYLGKKPDSYTRWGDYFAKRLQANESTKNVSVINEGIGGNAIFGGLGPAGKDRFRRDILEHDGVAYCIILFGVNDLDKLQNTSKFNQLKPEYEKMIALCHANNIKVYAAPILPFGKSGYYSEGSEGVRQLINNWFRSTESGVDGIIDFESAVADPDNPKNVREEYTHSDGLHPYDGYEAMANAIDLEMFEK
;
A
#
# COMPACT_ATOMS: atom_id res chain seq x y z
N ASN A 1 51.53 -44.20 -49.02
CA ASN A 1 50.90 -43.30 -48.07
C ASN A 1 49.50 -43.01 -48.53
N VAL A 2 48.54 -43.73 -47.96
CA VAL A 2 47.12 -43.58 -48.17
C VAL A 2 46.61 -42.63 -47.08
N PRO A 3 45.80 -41.58 -47.37
CA PRO A 3 45.19 -40.76 -46.31
C PRO A 3 43.96 -41.45 -45.72
N THR A 4 43.94 -41.54 -44.43
CA THR A 4 42.85 -42.09 -43.63
C THR A 4 41.67 -41.09 -43.62
N ALA A 5 40.49 -41.55 -44.00
CA ALA A 5 39.25 -40.75 -43.97
C ALA A 5 38.80 -40.49 -42.53
N ALA A 6 38.35 -39.28 -42.24
CA ALA A 6 37.74 -38.87 -40.98
C ALA A 6 36.34 -39.49 -40.82
N PRO A 7 35.87 -39.80 -39.62
CA PRO A 7 34.55 -40.37 -39.39
C PRO A 7 33.44 -39.32 -39.61
N ALA A 8 32.35 -39.74 -40.26
CA ALA A 8 31.18 -38.95 -40.52
C ALA A 8 30.44 -38.61 -39.21
N THR A 9 30.20 -37.32 -39.00
CA THR A 9 29.32 -36.80 -37.93
C THR A 9 27.86 -37.17 -38.22
N LYS A 10 27.21 -37.91 -37.30
CA LYS A 10 25.79 -38.15 -37.31
C LYS A 10 25.01 -36.81 -37.17
N ALA A 11 24.01 -36.63 -38.02
CA ALA A 11 23.05 -35.53 -37.89
C ALA A 11 22.25 -35.70 -36.57
N PRO A 12 21.83 -34.56 -35.91
CA PRO A 12 21.03 -34.67 -34.70
C PRO A 12 19.63 -35.23 -35.04
N GLU A 13 19.20 -36.22 -34.27
CA GLU A 13 17.83 -36.73 -34.30
C GLU A 13 16.86 -35.60 -33.87
N ASN A 14 15.84 -35.36 -34.70
CA ASN A 14 14.70 -34.52 -34.35
C ASN A 14 13.95 -35.13 -33.16
N VAL A 15 14.13 -34.58 -31.98
CA VAL A 15 13.27 -34.82 -30.82
C VAL A 15 11.96 -34.04 -31.10
N PRO A 16 10.78 -34.66 -31.07
CA PRO A 16 9.53 -33.93 -31.21
C PRO A 16 9.39 -32.95 -30.04
N THR A 17 9.34 -31.66 -30.31
CA THR A 17 8.95 -30.65 -29.33
C THR A 17 7.53 -30.97 -28.90
N ALA A 18 7.34 -31.29 -27.62
CA ALA A 18 6.01 -31.42 -27.03
C ALA A 18 5.23 -30.12 -27.28
N ALA A 19 4.01 -30.24 -27.76
CA ALA A 19 3.11 -29.10 -27.89
C ALA A 19 2.97 -28.43 -26.50
N PRO A 20 2.91 -27.08 -26.43
CA PRO A 20 2.69 -26.40 -25.16
C PRO A 20 1.40 -26.92 -24.53
N ALA A 21 1.47 -27.29 -23.25
CA ALA A 21 0.32 -27.71 -22.47
C ALA A 21 -0.72 -26.57 -22.53
N THR A 22 -1.92 -26.88 -22.96
CA THR A 22 -3.05 -25.96 -22.89
C THR A 22 -3.30 -25.68 -21.41
N LYS A 23 -3.12 -24.40 -21.00
CA LYS A 23 -3.54 -23.92 -19.66
C LYS A 23 -4.97 -24.38 -19.41
N GLU A 24 -5.25 -24.97 -18.25
CA GLU A 24 -6.63 -25.09 -17.79
C GLU A 24 -7.26 -23.69 -17.81
N PRO A 25 -8.46 -23.55 -18.35
CA PRO A 25 -9.13 -22.24 -18.37
C PRO A 25 -9.30 -21.75 -16.92
N THR A 26 -8.92 -20.50 -16.66
CA THR A 26 -9.24 -19.82 -15.40
C THR A 26 -10.69 -20.08 -15.05
N PRO A 27 -11.03 -20.52 -13.83
CA PRO A 27 -12.42 -20.79 -13.46
C PRO A 27 -13.28 -19.58 -13.79
N ALA A 28 -14.42 -19.83 -14.44
CA ALA A 28 -15.34 -18.75 -14.78
C ALA A 28 -15.70 -17.98 -13.49
N PRO A 29 -15.76 -16.63 -13.53
CA PRO A 29 -16.13 -15.83 -12.37
C PRO A 29 -17.46 -16.29 -11.80
N VAL A 30 -17.51 -16.52 -10.47
CA VAL A 30 -18.70 -17.01 -9.77
C VAL A 30 -19.31 -15.86 -8.98
N ALA A 31 -20.62 -15.69 -9.06
CA ALA A 31 -21.32 -14.72 -8.21
C ALA A 31 -21.22 -15.14 -6.74
N HIS A 32 -20.93 -14.19 -5.87
CA HIS A 32 -20.89 -14.38 -4.42
C HIS A 32 -21.64 -13.26 -3.70
N ALA A 33 -21.93 -13.45 -2.43
CA ALA A 33 -22.64 -12.47 -1.61
C ALA A 33 -21.63 -11.54 -0.94
N LEU A 34 -21.89 -10.22 -1.01
CA LEU A 34 -21.10 -9.22 -0.25
C LEU A 34 -21.38 -9.33 1.24
N ASP A 35 -20.35 -9.06 2.03
CA ASP A 35 -20.50 -8.75 3.45
C ASP A 35 -21.11 -7.35 3.61
N LEU A 36 -22.29 -7.29 4.21
CA LEU A 36 -23.02 -6.03 4.42
C LEU A 36 -22.65 -5.33 5.74
N SER A 37 -21.75 -5.90 6.54
CA SER A 37 -21.37 -5.37 7.86
C SER A 37 -20.74 -3.98 7.80
N GLY A 38 -20.12 -3.63 6.67
CA GLY A 38 -19.55 -2.32 6.41
C GLY A 38 -20.52 -1.25 5.90
N ALA A 39 -21.83 -1.53 5.85
CA ALA A 39 -22.82 -0.57 5.38
C ALA A 39 -22.86 0.71 6.25
N SER A 40 -22.90 1.87 5.60
CA SER A 40 -22.86 3.18 6.26
C SER A 40 -23.77 4.20 5.58
N HIS A 41 -23.94 5.37 6.19
CA HIS A 41 -24.67 6.49 5.60
C HIS A 41 -23.93 7.10 4.42
N ILE A 42 -24.68 7.56 3.41
CA ILE A 42 -24.10 8.32 2.28
C ILE A 42 -23.55 9.66 2.75
N TYR A 43 -24.22 10.36 3.66
CA TYR A 43 -23.80 11.68 4.16
C TYR A 43 -23.60 11.66 5.67
N MET A 44 -22.53 12.31 6.16
CA MET A 44 -22.15 12.35 7.57
C MET A 44 -23.19 13.05 8.47
N ASN A 45 -24.04 13.91 7.93
CA ASN A 45 -25.13 14.63 8.63
C ASN A 45 -26.49 13.98 8.45
N ASP A 46 -26.56 12.78 7.92
CA ASP A 46 -27.77 11.99 7.86
C ASP A 46 -28.21 11.63 9.30
N SER A 47 -29.41 12.02 9.68
CA SER A 47 -29.96 11.82 11.02
C SER A 47 -30.68 10.48 11.20
N GLY A 48 -30.74 9.67 10.15
CA GLY A 48 -31.34 8.35 10.17
C GLY A 48 -30.48 7.31 10.87
N THR A 49 -30.92 6.07 10.82
CA THR A 49 -30.20 4.94 11.41
C THR A 49 -29.92 3.87 10.35
N ILE A 50 -28.73 3.28 10.40
CA ILE A 50 -28.40 2.04 9.71
C ILE A 50 -28.13 0.99 10.78
N THR A 51 -28.74 -0.18 10.64
CA THR A 51 -28.60 -1.30 11.55
C THR A 51 -28.13 -2.52 10.77
N VAL A 52 -26.98 -3.05 11.14
CA VAL A 52 -26.51 -4.36 10.70
C VAL A 52 -27.11 -5.40 11.66
N ASN A 53 -27.92 -6.29 11.13
CA ASN A 53 -28.63 -7.30 11.92
C ASN A 53 -27.73 -8.54 12.12
N SER A 54 -28.00 -9.30 13.17
CA SER A 54 -27.24 -10.52 13.51
C SER A 54 -27.35 -11.63 12.47
N ASP A 55 -28.31 -11.55 11.54
CA ASP A 55 -28.48 -12.46 10.41
C ASP A 55 -27.73 -12.01 9.13
N GLY A 56 -26.92 -10.95 9.25
CA GLY A 56 -26.15 -10.39 8.14
C GLY A 56 -26.95 -9.47 7.21
N THR A 57 -28.22 -9.21 7.49
CA THR A 57 -29.02 -8.22 6.73
C THR A 57 -28.77 -6.81 7.24
N VAL A 58 -29.04 -5.80 6.39
CA VAL A 58 -28.90 -4.39 6.76
C VAL A 58 -30.19 -3.65 6.55
N SER A 59 -30.62 -2.92 7.56
CA SER A 59 -31.81 -2.05 7.50
C SER A 59 -31.43 -0.60 7.75
N GLY A 60 -32.14 0.30 7.07
CA GLY A 60 -32.00 1.74 7.25
C GLY A 60 -33.37 2.38 7.44
N SER A 61 -33.45 3.41 8.28
CA SER A 61 -34.66 4.22 8.47
C SER A 61 -34.36 5.70 8.50
N ASN A 62 -35.17 6.48 7.79
CA ASN A 62 -35.04 7.94 7.63
C ASN A 62 -33.66 8.36 7.10
N ILE A 63 -33.09 7.62 6.14
CA ILE A 63 -31.78 7.85 5.53
C ILE A 63 -31.91 8.38 4.11
N GLN A 64 -30.94 9.17 3.68
CA GLN A 64 -30.87 9.63 2.28
C GLN A 64 -30.36 8.51 1.35
N GLY A 65 -29.57 7.62 1.86
CA GLY A 65 -29.07 6.45 1.16
C GLY A 65 -28.02 5.69 1.95
N MET A 66 -27.52 4.62 1.36
CA MET A 66 -26.61 3.64 1.96
C MET A 66 -25.40 3.44 1.06
N LEU A 67 -24.21 3.42 1.67
CA LEU A 67 -22.95 2.96 1.07
C LEU A 67 -22.67 1.55 1.54
N ILE A 68 -22.32 0.67 0.62
CA ILE A 68 -21.96 -0.72 0.89
C ILE A 68 -20.62 -0.99 0.23
N PRO A 69 -19.58 -1.34 0.99
CA PRO A 69 -18.26 -1.62 0.41
C PRO A 69 -18.30 -2.77 -0.60
N LEU A 70 -17.60 -2.62 -1.70
CA LEU A 70 -17.24 -3.74 -2.58
C LEU A 70 -16.09 -4.52 -1.93
N ASP A 71 -16.04 -5.81 -2.13
CA ASP A 71 -15.00 -6.69 -1.60
C ASP A 71 -13.84 -6.96 -2.58
N ASP A 72 -14.01 -6.58 -3.86
CA ASP A 72 -12.92 -6.58 -4.83
C ASP A 72 -12.34 -5.17 -4.96
N THR A 73 -11.08 -5.02 -4.56
CA THR A 73 -10.33 -3.74 -4.61
C THR A 73 -9.53 -3.57 -5.88
N ASP A 74 -9.41 -4.62 -6.66
CA ASP A 74 -8.66 -4.65 -7.92
C ASP A 74 -9.52 -4.32 -9.14
N LEU A 75 -10.64 -3.65 -8.95
CA LEU A 75 -11.50 -3.25 -10.07
C LEU A 75 -10.88 -2.06 -10.80
N GLU A 76 -10.69 -2.22 -12.10
CA GLU A 76 -10.13 -1.20 -12.98
C GLU A 76 -11.16 -0.72 -14.01
N VAL A 77 -10.87 0.44 -14.61
CA VAL A 77 -11.65 0.94 -15.75
C VAL A 77 -11.66 -0.11 -16.86
N GLY A 78 -12.86 -0.46 -17.32
CA GLY A 78 -13.09 -1.52 -18.32
C GLY A 78 -13.48 -2.88 -17.74
N ASP A 79 -13.30 -3.12 -16.43
CA ASP A 79 -13.86 -4.30 -15.78
C ASP A 79 -15.38 -4.22 -15.75
N ILE A 80 -16.05 -5.38 -15.81
CA ILE A 80 -17.50 -5.46 -15.74
C ILE A 80 -17.90 -6.06 -14.40
N VAL A 81 -18.85 -5.41 -13.73
CA VAL A 81 -19.45 -5.91 -12.49
C VAL A 81 -20.91 -6.22 -12.71
N GLU A 82 -21.31 -7.44 -12.40
CA GLU A 82 -22.72 -7.84 -12.33
C GLU A 82 -23.20 -7.77 -10.89
N ILE A 83 -24.28 -7.03 -10.63
CA ILE A 83 -24.83 -6.83 -9.28
C ILE A 83 -26.31 -7.22 -9.26
N THR A 84 -26.69 -7.98 -8.23
CA THR A 84 -28.09 -8.25 -7.89
C THR A 84 -28.34 -7.84 -6.45
N VAL A 85 -29.22 -6.86 -6.23
CA VAL A 85 -29.62 -6.41 -4.89
C VAL A 85 -30.94 -7.05 -4.49
N HIS A 86 -30.97 -7.74 -3.37
CA HIS A 86 -32.15 -8.34 -2.77
C HIS A 86 -32.60 -7.54 -1.57
N GLY A 87 -33.89 -7.26 -1.47
CA GLY A 87 -34.41 -6.47 -0.36
C GLY A 87 -35.72 -5.76 -0.68
N SER A 88 -35.95 -4.67 0.02
CA SER A 88 -37.11 -3.79 -0.16
C SER A 88 -36.79 -2.38 0.28
N ALA A 89 -37.53 -1.40 -0.24
CA ALA A 89 -37.45 -0.02 0.20
C ALA A 89 -38.83 0.62 0.17
N SER A 90 -39.04 1.65 0.96
CA SER A 90 -40.30 2.44 1.04
C SER A 90 -40.56 3.27 -0.21
N ASP A 91 -39.59 3.45 -1.07
CA ASP A 91 -39.66 4.24 -2.31
C ASP A 91 -38.73 3.65 -3.37
N SER A 92 -38.85 4.12 -4.61
CA SER A 92 -37.93 3.75 -5.68
C SER A 92 -36.52 4.19 -5.37
N ILE A 93 -35.56 3.27 -5.51
CA ILE A 93 -34.12 3.55 -5.33
C ILE A 93 -33.39 3.52 -6.67
N ARG A 94 -32.19 4.06 -6.66
CA ARG A 94 -31.21 3.97 -7.73
C ARG A 94 -29.86 3.59 -7.15
N GLY A 95 -29.01 2.99 -7.97
CA GLY A 95 -27.72 2.52 -7.55
C GLY A 95 -26.59 3.09 -8.40
N TRP A 96 -25.45 3.31 -7.79
CA TRP A 96 -24.19 3.68 -8.44
C TRP A 96 -23.04 2.86 -7.85
N ILE A 97 -21.97 2.78 -8.63
CA ILE A 97 -20.64 2.52 -8.12
C ILE A 97 -19.99 3.86 -7.81
N SER A 98 -19.29 3.95 -6.71
CA SER A 98 -18.66 5.19 -6.25
C SER A 98 -17.36 4.92 -5.50
N THR A 99 -16.47 5.91 -5.47
CA THR A 99 -15.30 5.93 -4.58
C THR A 99 -15.69 6.21 -3.15
N ASP A 100 -16.66 7.10 -2.95
CA ASP A 100 -17.17 7.56 -1.65
C ASP A 100 -18.61 8.09 -1.78
N ALA A 101 -19.10 8.79 -0.78
CA ALA A 101 -20.45 9.37 -0.76
C ALA A 101 -20.71 10.42 -1.85
N ASP A 102 -19.70 11.13 -2.30
CA ASP A 102 -19.82 12.29 -3.17
C ASP A 102 -19.38 12.02 -4.61
N ASN A 103 -18.45 11.07 -4.82
CA ASN A 103 -17.86 10.77 -6.12
C ASN A 103 -18.48 9.50 -6.72
N ARG A 104 -19.13 9.65 -7.87
CA ARG A 104 -19.82 8.58 -8.60
C ARG A 104 -18.99 8.18 -9.81
N ALA A 105 -18.61 6.91 -9.89
CA ALA A 105 -17.87 6.37 -11.03
C ALA A 105 -18.81 5.87 -12.15
N SER A 106 -19.83 5.10 -11.79
CA SER A 106 -20.76 4.52 -12.78
C SER A 106 -22.17 4.41 -12.22
N GLU A 107 -23.19 4.75 -13.02
CA GLU A 107 -24.59 4.52 -12.64
C GLU A 107 -24.97 3.07 -12.95
N ILE A 108 -25.36 2.29 -11.91
CA ILE A 108 -25.82 0.93 -12.08
C ILE A 108 -27.20 0.93 -12.79
N THR A 109 -28.15 1.69 -12.25
CA THR A 109 -29.50 1.77 -12.82
C THR A 109 -30.36 2.81 -12.11
N ASN A 110 -31.37 3.30 -12.83
CA ASN A 110 -32.39 4.21 -12.34
C ASN A 110 -33.75 3.93 -12.99
N PRO A 111 -34.74 3.30 -12.32
CA PRO A 111 -34.70 2.76 -10.95
C PRO A 111 -33.99 1.41 -10.84
N LEU A 112 -33.49 1.10 -9.63
CA LEU A 112 -33.01 -0.23 -9.29
C LEU A 112 -34.18 -1.10 -8.83
N ASN A 113 -34.35 -2.26 -9.45
CA ASN A 113 -35.37 -3.26 -9.10
C ASN A 113 -34.70 -4.39 -8.30
N PHE A 114 -35.22 -4.68 -7.11
CA PHE A 114 -34.72 -5.77 -6.28
C PHE A 114 -34.86 -7.12 -6.99
N GLY A 115 -33.85 -7.96 -6.89
CA GLY A 115 -33.80 -9.28 -7.52
C GLY A 115 -33.45 -9.28 -9.01
N GLN A 116 -33.26 -8.12 -9.62
CA GLN A 116 -32.77 -8.00 -11.00
C GLN A 116 -31.25 -7.85 -11.01
N THR A 117 -30.58 -8.57 -11.92
CA THR A 117 -29.13 -8.43 -12.15
C THR A 117 -28.89 -7.29 -13.13
N TYR A 118 -27.92 -6.45 -12.79
CA TYR A 118 -27.45 -5.36 -13.62
C TYR A 118 -25.96 -5.55 -13.91
N SER A 119 -25.59 -5.36 -15.16
CA SER A 119 -24.20 -5.44 -15.63
C SER A 119 -23.76 -4.05 -16.05
N PHE A 120 -22.59 -3.61 -15.61
CA PHE A 120 -22.04 -2.31 -15.97
C PHE A 120 -20.51 -2.35 -15.99
N GLU A 121 -19.94 -1.50 -16.83
CA GLU A 121 -18.49 -1.32 -16.96
C GLU A 121 -18.01 -0.30 -15.93
N ILE A 122 -16.88 -0.58 -15.28
CA ILE A 122 -16.21 0.35 -14.36
C ILE A 122 -15.59 1.46 -15.20
N THR A 123 -15.96 2.71 -14.90
CA THR A 123 -15.47 3.91 -15.60
C THR A 123 -14.61 4.83 -14.71
N GLY A 124 -14.29 4.39 -13.49
CA GLY A 124 -13.48 5.09 -12.50
C GLY A 124 -13.34 4.25 -11.23
N ASN A 125 -12.70 4.78 -10.21
CA ASN A 125 -12.47 4.04 -8.96
C ASN A 125 -13.77 3.52 -8.34
N ALA A 126 -13.80 2.24 -7.98
CA ALA A 126 -14.98 1.51 -7.55
C ALA A 126 -14.76 0.87 -6.18
N ASN A 127 -15.14 1.60 -5.11
CA ASN A 127 -14.99 1.12 -3.72
C ASN A 127 -16.31 0.74 -3.06
N TYR A 128 -17.43 1.31 -3.53
CA TYR A 128 -18.73 1.18 -2.88
C TYR A 128 -19.87 1.02 -3.88
N ILE A 129 -20.90 0.28 -3.48
CA ILE A 129 -22.24 0.39 -4.03
C ILE A 129 -22.97 1.49 -3.26
N GLN A 130 -23.48 2.48 -3.96
CA GLN A 130 -24.31 3.54 -3.40
C GLN A 130 -25.77 3.27 -3.75
N LEU A 131 -26.63 3.07 -2.74
CA LEU A 131 -28.08 2.93 -2.90
C LEU A 131 -28.78 4.18 -2.36
N LYS A 132 -29.55 4.87 -3.20
CA LYS A 132 -30.13 6.17 -2.87
C LYS A 132 -31.57 6.29 -3.39
N LYS A 133 -32.38 7.14 -2.75
CA LYS A 133 -33.69 7.48 -3.25
C LYS A 133 -33.61 8.09 -4.65
N LYS A 134 -34.57 7.75 -5.51
CA LYS A 134 -34.60 8.20 -6.92
C LYS A 134 -34.73 9.71 -7.07
N SER A 135 -35.51 10.37 -6.22
CA SER A 135 -35.84 11.80 -6.34
C SER A 135 -34.91 12.69 -5.51
N TYR A 136 -34.34 13.73 -6.13
CA TYR A 136 -33.43 14.69 -5.47
C TYR A 136 -34.11 15.61 -4.45
N ASN A 137 -35.43 15.82 -4.57
CA ASN A 137 -36.17 16.83 -3.79
C ASN A 137 -37.13 16.23 -2.75
N ALA A 138 -36.96 14.98 -2.41
CA ALA A 138 -37.87 14.28 -1.52
C ALA A 138 -37.21 14.03 -0.15
N SER A 139 -38.08 13.97 0.88
CA SER A 139 -37.75 13.43 2.20
C SER A 139 -36.95 12.12 2.11
N ASP A 140 -36.18 11.84 3.14
CA ASP A 140 -35.40 10.61 3.28
C ASP A 140 -36.22 9.33 3.03
N LEU A 141 -35.54 8.23 2.69
CA LEU A 141 -36.16 6.92 2.66
C LEU A 141 -36.67 6.60 4.07
N SER A 142 -37.97 6.41 4.25
CA SER A 142 -38.52 6.03 5.54
C SER A 142 -38.07 4.65 5.98
N SER A 143 -37.84 3.74 5.03
CA SER A 143 -37.19 2.44 5.28
C SER A 143 -36.52 1.87 4.04
N ILE A 144 -35.43 1.15 4.26
CA ILE A 144 -34.78 0.29 3.29
C ILE A 144 -34.27 -0.96 4.05
N ASN A 145 -34.43 -2.12 3.45
CA ASN A 145 -33.92 -3.38 4.00
C ASN A 145 -33.20 -4.14 2.90
N ILE A 146 -31.92 -4.38 3.06
CA ILE A 146 -31.08 -5.15 2.14
C ILE A 146 -30.82 -6.51 2.78
N THR A 147 -31.32 -7.56 2.16
CA THR A 147 -31.18 -8.92 2.66
C THR A 147 -29.95 -9.62 2.09
N LYS A 148 -29.53 -9.25 0.87
CA LYS A 148 -28.35 -9.80 0.19
C LYS A 148 -27.95 -8.90 -0.96
N ILE A 149 -26.67 -8.78 -1.24
CA ILE A 149 -26.16 -8.28 -2.52
C ILE A 149 -25.26 -9.37 -3.08
N GLU A 150 -25.56 -9.82 -4.29
CA GLU A 150 -24.71 -10.72 -5.04
C GLU A 150 -23.92 -9.92 -6.05
N VAL A 151 -22.61 -10.14 -6.09
CA VAL A 151 -21.70 -9.53 -7.05
C VAL A 151 -20.95 -10.61 -7.82
N LYS A 152 -20.59 -10.27 -9.05
CA LYS A 152 -19.72 -11.09 -9.87
C LYS A 152 -18.83 -10.15 -10.66
N TYR A 153 -17.54 -10.31 -10.49
CA TYR A 153 -16.53 -9.49 -11.14
C TYR A 153 -16.03 -10.18 -12.41
N LEU A 154 -16.19 -9.50 -13.54
CA LEU A 154 -15.71 -9.94 -14.85
C LEU A 154 -14.52 -9.05 -15.21
N LYS A 155 -13.34 -9.45 -14.75
CA LYS A 155 -12.11 -8.71 -15.04
C LYS A 155 -11.76 -8.86 -16.52
N ASN A 156 -11.90 -7.78 -17.27
CA ASN A 156 -11.64 -7.76 -18.71
C ASN A 156 -10.14 -7.48 -19.00
N ARG A 157 -9.28 -7.97 -18.12
CA ARG A 157 -7.84 -7.77 -18.21
C ARG A 157 -7.25 -8.80 -19.18
N VAL A 158 -6.67 -8.32 -20.26
CA VAL A 158 -5.67 -9.09 -20.98
C VAL A 158 -4.41 -9.01 -20.10
N GLU A 159 -4.03 -10.11 -19.47
CA GLU A 159 -2.74 -10.20 -18.77
C GLU A 159 -1.65 -9.80 -19.76
N LYS A 160 -1.07 -8.59 -19.60
CA LYS A 160 -0.16 -7.99 -20.58
C LYS A 160 1.04 -8.90 -20.84
N ASP A 161 1.52 -9.56 -19.78
CA ASP A 161 2.67 -10.46 -19.81
C ASP A 161 2.39 -11.67 -18.91
N PRO A 162 1.81 -12.76 -19.42
CA PRO A 162 1.53 -13.93 -18.60
C PRO A 162 2.83 -14.50 -18.03
N LEU A 163 2.84 -14.71 -16.72
CA LEU A 163 3.99 -15.28 -16.04
C LEU A 163 4.11 -16.78 -16.31
N PRO A 164 5.32 -17.36 -16.28
CA PRO A 164 5.51 -18.79 -16.31
C PRO A 164 4.77 -19.49 -15.15
N ASP A 165 4.38 -20.76 -15.36
CA ASP A 165 3.75 -21.57 -14.31
C ASP A 165 4.66 -21.63 -13.06
N GLY A 166 4.05 -21.52 -11.88
CA GLY A 166 4.76 -21.51 -10.60
C GLY A 166 5.45 -20.18 -10.27
N LYS A 167 5.08 -19.10 -10.97
CA LYS A 167 5.58 -17.75 -10.71
C LYS A 167 4.43 -16.77 -10.47
N LYS A 168 4.71 -15.77 -9.65
CA LYS A 168 3.79 -14.65 -9.39
C LYS A 168 4.55 -13.34 -9.14
N TRP A 169 3.84 -12.23 -9.26
CA TRP A 169 4.32 -10.94 -8.78
C TRP A 169 4.30 -10.88 -7.26
N VAL A 170 5.33 -10.27 -6.68
CA VAL A 170 5.43 -9.97 -5.25
C VAL A 170 6.01 -8.57 -5.10
N THR A 171 5.32 -7.71 -4.38
CA THR A 171 5.82 -6.37 -4.08
C THR A 171 7.07 -6.47 -3.21
N THR A 172 8.15 -5.89 -3.69
CA THR A 172 9.48 -5.90 -3.04
C THR A 172 9.82 -4.59 -2.36
N TRP A 173 9.10 -3.53 -2.67
CA TRP A 173 9.18 -2.20 -2.06
C TRP A 173 7.83 -1.50 -2.22
N GLY A 174 7.43 -0.72 -1.24
CA GLY A 174 6.23 0.10 -1.27
C GLY A 174 6.30 1.21 -0.24
N THR A 175 5.44 2.21 -0.38
CA THR A 175 5.39 3.38 0.50
C THR A 175 3.98 3.95 0.61
N ALA A 176 3.59 4.33 1.81
CA ALA A 176 2.32 4.98 2.07
C ALA A 176 2.26 6.36 1.40
N GLU A 177 1.25 6.57 0.58
CA GLU A 177 1.09 7.79 -0.17
C GLU A 177 0.29 8.86 0.58
N GLU A 178 0.75 10.09 0.45
CA GLU A 178 0.11 11.29 1.00
C GLU A 178 0.26 12.49 0.05
N PRO A 179 -0.56 13.55 0.16
CA PRO A 179 -0.29 14.81 -0.55
C PRO A 179 0.91 15.52 0.09
N VAL A 180 1.95 15.82 -0.69
CA VAL A 180 3.26 16.27 -0.16
C VAL A 180 3.62 17.73 -0.43
N GLU A 181 2.88 18.46 -1.24
CA GLU A 181 3.25 19.81 -1.69
C GLU A 181 3.44 20.84 -0.56
N ASN A 182 2.80 20.63 0.59
CA ASN A 182 2.89 21.51 1.74
C ASN A 182 3.72 20.93 2.90
N GLN A 183 4.32 19.77 2.70
CA GLN A 183 5.04 19.06 3.76
C GLN A 183 6.48 19.58 3.91
N ASP A 184 6.92 19.71 5.15
CA ASP A 184 8.31 20.07 5.45
C ASP A 184 9.27 18.98 4.96
N GLY A 185 10.42 19.41 4.45
CA GLY A 185 11.42 18.54 3.84
C GLY A 185 11.25 18.36 2.32
N VAL A 186 10.05 18.44 1.77
CA VAL A 186 9.77 18.20 0.34
C VAL A 186 9.14 19.38 -0.40
N LYS A 187 8.45 20.29 0.27
CA LYS A 187 7.77 21.45 -0.36
C LYS A 187 8.67 22.33 -1.23
N ASN A 188 9.94 22.46 -0.87
CA ASN A 188 10.90 23.26 -1.63
C ASN A 188 11.43 22.52 -2.88
N PHE A 189 11.08 21.27 -3.06
CA PHE A 189 11.43 20.45 -4.21
C PHE A 189 10.46 20.67 -5.37
N ILE A 190 9.23 21.06 -5.06
CA ILE A 190 8.20 21.42 -6.04
C ILE A 190 8.42 22.87 -6.51
N PRO A 191 8.29 23.18 -7.83
CA PRO A 191 7.70 22.36 -8.89
C PRO A 191 8.66 21.32 -9.48
N LEU A 192 8.11 20.23 -10.02
CA LEU A 192 8.83 19.15 -10.66
C LEU A 192 8.90 19.30 -12.20
N ALA A 193 8.14 20.22 -12.76
CA ALA A 193 8.05 20.43 -14.20
C ALA A 193 9.43 20.76 -14.83
N LYS A 194 9.73 20.14 -15.97
CA LYS A 194 10.98 20.27 -16.74
C LYS A 194 12.24 19.89 -15.95
N THR A 195 12.08 18.92 -15.03
CA THR A 195 13.19 18.42 -14.22
C THR A 195 13.25 16.90 -14.28
N THR A 196 14.45 16.36 -14.13
CA THR A 196 14.64 14.95 -13.80
C THR A 196 14.64 14.77 -12.30
N VAL A 197 13.85 13.82 -11.82
CA VAL A 197 13.82 13.39 -10.43
C VAL A 197 14.33 11.96 -10.37
N ARG A 198 15.48 11.75 -9.71
CA ARG A 198 16.04 10.42 -9.45
C ARG A 198 15.76 10.02 -8.02
N GLN A 199 15.00 8.96 -7.84
CA GLN A 199 14.54 8.45 -6.56
C GLN A 199 15.21 7.10 -6.30
N ILE A 200 15.76 6.93 -5.10
CA ILE A 200 16.42 5.68 -4.72
C ILE A 200 15.47 4.87 -3.86
N ILE A 201 15.27 3.62 -4.23
CA ILE A 201 14.54 2.63 -3.44
C ILE A 201 15.46 1.45 -3.12
N GLN A 202 15.22 0.76 -2.01
CA GLN A 202 15.90 -0.50 -1.70
C GLN A 202 14.89 -1.64 -1.79
N VAL A 203 15.11 -2.55 -2.75
CA VAL A 203 14.27 -3.75 -2.86
C VAL A 203 14.57 -4.74 -1.73
N THR A 204 13.57 -5.42 -1.23
CA THR A 204 13.73 -6.34 -0.08
C THR A 204 13.88 -7.80 -0.49
N THR A 205 13.56 -8.15 -1.75
CA THR A 205 13.71 -9.50 -2.31
C THR A 205 14.31 -9.46 -3.71
N SER A 206 14.79 -10.62 -4.18
CA SER A 206 15.38 -10.77 -5.53
C SER A 206 14.32 -11.12 -6.57
N GLY A 207 14.57 -10.75 -7.83
CA GLY A 207 13.75 -11.15 -8.97
C GLY A 207 14.42 -10.79 -10.30
N ASP A 208 13.95 -11.40 -11.39
CA ASP A 208 14.51 -11.18 -12.74
C ASP A 208 13.63 -10.30 -13.63
N LYS A 209 12.38 -10.07 -13.24
CA LYS A 209 11.41 -9.18 -13.86
C LYS A 209 10.99 -8.13 -12.84
N PHE A 210 10.70 -6.93 -13.31
CA PHE A 210 10.37 -5.78 -12.48
C PHE A 210 9.19 -5.00 -13.05
N LYS A 211 8.35 -4.44 -12.23
CA LYS A 211 7.32 -3.45 -12.59
C LYS A 211 7.19 -2.41 -11.51
N LEU A 212 6.67 -1.24 -11.87
CA LEU A 212 6.36 -0.15 -10.96
C LEU A 212 4.88 0.16 -10.99
N ARG A 213 4.32 0.53 -9.86
CA ARG A 213 3.04 1.22 -9.77
C ARG A 213 3.30 2.70 -9.51
N LEU A 214 2.71 3.52 -10.36
CA LEU A 214 2.85 4.98 -10.35
C LEU A 214 1.51 5.60 -9.97
N SER A 215 1.49 6.49 -9.00
CA SER A 215 0.24 7.00 -8.44
C SER A 215 0.15 8.53 -8.52
N ASN A 216 -1.01 8.99 -8.92
CA ASN A 216 -1.45 10.39 -8.88
C ASN A 216 -2.80 10.50 -8.15
N GLN A 217 -3.04 9.65 -7.15
CA GLN A 217 -4.34 9.51 -6.49
C GLN A 217 -4.83 10.78 -5.79
N TYR A 218 -3.93 11.67 -5.36
CA TYR A 218 -4.30 12.98 -4.79
C TYR A 218 -4.32 14.10 -5.84
N GLY A 219 -3.89 13.80 -7.06
CA GLY A 219 -3.84 14.75 -8.16
C GLY A 219 -5.22 15.13 -8.68
N LYS A 220 -5.36 16.40 -9.07
CA LYS A 220 -6.58 16.93 -9.73
C LYS A 220 -6.37 17.20 -11.22
N SER A 221 -5.20 16.90 -11.73
CA SER A 221 -4.84 16.95 -13.15
C SER A 221 -3.80 15.88 -13.44
N SER A 222 -3.74 15.40 -14.69
CA SER A 222 -2.76 14.42 -15.14
C SER A 222 -1.32 14.92 -14.93
N VAL A 223 -0.42 13.99 -14.72
CA VAL A 223 1.04 14.21 -14.65
C VAL A 223 1.67 13.67 -15.93
N GLN A 224 2.34 14.55 -16.69
CA GLN A 224 3.06 14.16 -17.90
C GLN A 224 4.45 13.63 -17.55
N VAL A 225 4.70 12.37 -17.84
CA VAL A 225 6.02 11.74 -17.85
C VAL A 225 6.52 11.70 -19.29
N GLU A 226 7.65 12.38 -19.55
CA GLU A 226 8.25 12.41 -20.89
C GLU A 226 9.25 11.26 -21.10
N SER A 227 9.90 10.83 -20.02
CA SER A 227 10.84 9.72 -20.02
C SER A 227 11.05 9.19 -18.61
N MET A 228 11.12 7.88 -18.46
CA MET A 228 11.42 7.21 -17.19
C MET A 228 12.42 6.08 -17.42
N HIS A 229 13.43 5.98 -16.56
CA HIS A 229 14.43 4.93 -16.59
C HIS A 229 14.62 4.30 -15.22
N ILE A 230 15.00 3.04 -15.21
CA ILE A 230 15.40 2.29 -14.03
C ILE A 230 16.84 1.81 -14.19
N ALA A 231 17.66 1.91 -13.15
CA ALA A 231 19.02 1.42 -13.15
C ALA A 231 19.43 0.97 -11.74
N LYS A 232 20.46 0.15 -11.62
CA LYS A 232 21.09 -0.11 -10.32
C LYS A 232 21.83 1.13 -9.86
N GLN A 233 21.73 1.45 -8.57
CA GLN A 233 22.51 2.53 -7.98
C GLN A 233 24.00 2.19 -8.03
N GLY A 234 24.83 3.14 -8.39
CA GLY A 234 26.28 3.02 -8.32
C GLY A 234 26.83 3.17 -6.90
N ALA A 235 28.15 3.16 -6.77
CA ALA A 235 28.82 3.18 -5.47
C ALA A 235 29.65 4.46 -5.24
N ARG A 236 29.39 5.54 -5.99
CA ARG A 236 30.13 6.80 -5.85
C ARG A 236 29.75 7.57 -4.59
N ALA A 237 30.60 8.48 -4.19
CA ALA A 237 30.44 9.25 -2.96
C ALA A 237 29.20 10.17 -2.96
N ASP A 238 28.70 10.59 -4.12
CA ASP A 238 27.54 11.45 -4.26
C ASP A 238 26.21 10.70 -4.25
N GLN A 239 26.28 9.35 -4.30
CA GLN A 239 25.14 8.41 -4.23
C GLN A 239 24.01 8.68 -5.26
N SER A 240 24.21 9.65 -6.17
CA SER A 240 23.27 9.93 -7.26
C SER A 240 23.58 9.12 -8.51
N ASP A 241 24.65 8.35 -8.53
CA ASP A 241 25.15 7.63 -9.68
C ASP A 241 24.40 6.33 -9.94
N ILE A 242 24.39 5.96 -11.21
CA ILE A 242 23.82 4.71 -11.70
C ILE A 242 24.90 3.86 -12.37
N ILE A 243 24.70 2.56 -12.38
CA ILE A 243 25.47 1.64 -13.21
C ILE A 243 24.88 1.69 -14.62
N THR A 244 25.48 2.48 -15.50
CA THR A 244 24.94 2.78 -16.84
C THR A 244 24.70 1.57 -17.72
N SER A 245 25.42 0.46 -17.51
CA SER A 245 25.18 -0.80 -18.22
C SER A 245 23.87 -1.50 -17.81
N THR A 246 23.20 -1.01 -16.77
CA THR A 246 21.90 -1.51 -16.28
C THR A 246 20.78 -0.52 -16.58
N ASP A 247 21.07 0.63 -17.20
CA ASP A 247 20.07 1.64 -17.52
C ASP A 247 19.05 1.08 -18.52
N THR A 248 17.79 1.07 -18.10
CA THR A 248 16.69 0.45 -18.84
C THR A 248 15.51 1.42 -18.91
N VAL A 249 14.98 1.61 -20.12
CA VAL A 249 13.79 2.44 -20.36
C VAL A 249 12.57 1.78 -19.73
N VAL A 250 11.74 2.59 -19.08
CA VAL A 250 10.44 2.18 -18.52
C VAL A 250 9.33 2.67 -19.46
N THR A 251 8.41 1.78 -19.81
CA THR A 251 7.28 2.09 -20.68
C THR A 251 5.93 1.81 -19.98
N VAL A 252 4.89 2.45 -20.49
CA VAL A 252 3.48 2.15 -20.17
C VAL A 252 2.75 1.96 -21.51
N ASP A 253 2.13 0.81 -21.71
CA ASP A 253 1.50 0.42 -22.99
C ASP A 253 2.45 0.54 -24.19
N GLY A 254 3.72 0.17 -24.01
CA GLY A 254 4.78 0.25 -25.01
C GLY A 254 5.26 1.67 -25.33
N LYS A 255 4.88 2.68 -24.54
CA LYS A 255 5.24 4.09 -24.77
C LYS A 255 6.24 4.56 -23.71
N GLU A 256 7.29 5.24 -24.14
CA GLU A 256 8.28 5.88 -23.25
C GLU A 256 7.74 7.18 -22.62
N SER A 257 6.82 7.86 -23.31
CA SER A 257 6.12 9.04 -22.80
C SER A 257 4.67 8.70 -22.55
N PHE A 258 4.20 8.97 -21.33
CA PHE A 258 2.87 8.63 -20.87
C PHE A 258 2.34 9.62 -19.83
N GLU A 259 1.07 9.53 -19.51
CA GLU A 259 0.43 10.31 -18.46
C GLU A 259 0.03 9.42 -17.29
N ILE A 260 0.16 9.95 -16.06
CA ILE A 260 -0.50 9.40 -14.87
C ILE A 260 -1.77 10.22 -14.67
N PRO A 261 -2.97 9.68 -14.95
CA PRO A 261 -4.22 10.44 -14.88
C PRO A 261 -4.51 10.95 -13.47
N ALA A 262 -5.34 11.97 -13.37
CA ALA A 262 -5.75 12.54 -12.08
C ALA A 262 -6.57 11.53 -11.28
N GLY A 263 -6.21 11.29 -10.03
CA GLY A 263 -6.90 10.37 -9.14
C GLY A 263 -6.57 8.89 -9.37
N GLU A 264 -5.68 8.57 -10.31
CA GLU A 264 -5.43 7.19 -10.76
C GLU A 264 -4.06 6.67 -10.32
N VAL A 265 -3.97 5.35 -10.33
CA VAL A 265 -2.74 4.56 -10.24
C VAL A 265 -2.57 3.79 -11.54
N ILE A 266 -1.38 3.81 -12.11
CA ILE A 266 -1.06 3.06 -13.34
C ILE A 266 0.11 2.10 -13.09
N GLU A 267 0.18 1.05 -13.88
CA GLU A 267 1.26 0.07 -13.84
C GLU A 267 2.12 0.19 -15.09
N THR A 268 3.45 0.09 -14.93
CA THR A 268 4.37 0.05 -16.06
C THR A 268 4.31 -1.31 -16.77
N ASP A 269 4.79 -1.34 -18.01
CA ASP A 269 5.05 -2.62 -18.66
C ASP A 269 6.12 -3.41 -17.87
N THR A 270 6.13 -4.73 -18.04
CA THR A 270 7.15 -5.60 -17.44
C THR A 270 8.54 -5.23 -17.94
N ILE A 271 9.46 -5.02 -17.03
CA ILE A 271 10.85 -4.65 -17.31
C ILE A 271 11.74 -5.87 -17.07
N ASP A 272 12.56 -6.23 -18.06
CA ASP A 272 13.62 -7.22 -17.91
C ASP A 272 14.76 -6.61 -17.08
N PHE A 273 14.60 -6.64 -15.76
CA PHE A 273 15.51 -5.99 -14.83
C PHE A 273 15.74 -6.86 -13.61
N LYS A 274 16.93 -7.46 -13.55
CA LYS A 274 17.31 -8.34 -12.45
C LYS A 274 17.79 -7.57 -11.25
N VAL A 275 17.17 -7.83 -10.09
CA VAL A 275 17.58 -7.30 -8.79
C VAL A 275 17.95 -8.40 -7.82
N THR A 276 18.82 -8.06 -6.89
CA THR A 276 19.18 -8.89 -5.73
C THR A 276 18.58 -8.26 -4.48
N ALA A 277 18.16 -9.09 -3.54
CA ALA A 277 17.62 -8.61 -2.27
C ALA A 277 18.54 -7.58 -1.60
N LEU A 278 17.97 -6.54 -1.05
CA LEU A 278 18.64 -5.40 -0.40
C LEU A 278 19.48 -4.53 -1.35
N GLU A 279 19.32 -4.71 -2.67
CA GLU A 279 19.95 -3.85 -3.67
C GLU A 279 19.21 -2.51 -3.81
N ASN A 280 19.96 -1.45 -4.04
CA ASN A 280 19.40 -0.13 -4.31
C ASN A 280 19.15 0.05 -5.81
N VAL A 281 17.97 0.55 -6.12
CA VAL A 281 17.50 0.83 -7.49
C VAL A 281 17.21 2.31 -7.61
N ALA A 282 17.75 2.92 -8.66
CA ALA A 282 17.53 4.31 -9.04
C ALA A 282 16.40 4.38 -10.08
N ILE A 283 15.33 5.10 -9.78
CA ILE A 283 14.23 5.41 -10.68
C ILE A 283 14.36 6.86 -11.08
N SER A 284 14.68 7.12 -12.35
CA SER A 284 14.89 8.46 -12.89
C SER A 284 13.74 8.84 -13.80
N THR A 285 12.97 9.86 -13.41
CA THR A 285 11.79 10.33 -14.14
C THR A 285 12.01 11.75 -14.62
N TYR A 286 11.94 11.99 -15.92
CA TYR A 286 11.87 13.32 -16.47
C TYR A 286 10.41 13.74 -16.67
N PHE A 287 10.01 14.74 -15.91
CA PHE A 287 8.68 15.33 -16.01
C PHE A 287 8.66 16.44 -17.06
N GLY A 288 7.68 16.39 -17.94
CA GLY A 288 7.45 17.42 -18.94
C GLY A 288 6.97 18.75 -18.35
N GLY A 289 6.32 19.56 -19.18
CA GLY A 289 5.80 20.88 -18.75
C GLY A 289 4.54 20.83 -17.88
N ASN A 290 3.79 19.73 -17.95
CA ASN A 290 2.50 19.61 -17.28
C ASN A 290 2.61 18.73 -16.03
N VAL A 291 3.04 19.34 -14.92
CA VAL A 291 3.07 18.68 -13.60
C VAL A 291 2.39 19.62 -12.60
N PRO A 292 1.34 19.17 -11.90
CA PRO A 292 0.65 19.98 -10.91
C PRO A 292 1.57 20.33 -9.73
N THR A 293 1.28 21.45 -9.09
CA THR A 293 1.96 21.90 -7.86
C THR A 293 1.06 21.77 -6.63
N THR A 294 -0.14 21.25 -6.80
CA THR A 294 -1.13 20.97 -5.74
C THR A 294 -1.72 19.60 -5.94
N GLY A 295 -1.95 18.87 -4.86
CA GLY A 295 -2.35 17.48 -4.90
C GLY A 295 -1.21 16.57 -5.40
N VAL A 296 0.04 16.93 -5.10
CA VAL A 296 1.21 16.13 -5.50
C VAL A 296 1.25 14.87 -4.65
N THR A 297 1.00 13.75 -5.27
CA THR A 297 1.06 12.44 -4.62
C THR A 297 2.52 12.05 -4.34
N GLY A 298 2.80 11.56 -3.15
CA GLY A 298 4.13 11.12 -2.78
C GLY A 298 4.24 10.68 -1.33
N HIS A 299 5.45 10.63 -0.81
CA HIS A 299 5.75 10.32 0.59
C HIS A 299 6.91 11.18 1.08
N ARG A 300 6.73 11.91 2.19
CA ARG A 300 7.75 12.84 2.70
C ARG A 300 8.85 12.17 3.54
N GLY A 301 8.63 10.95 3.98
CA GLY A 301 9.50 10.20 4.91
C GLY A 301 10.36 9.15 4.22
N ALA A 302 10.90 9.41 3.02
CA ALA A 302 11.67 8.42 2.25
C ALA A 302 12.84 7.79 3.02
N ARG A 303 13.49 8.56 3.90
CA ARG A 303 14.76 8.19 4.58
C ARG A 303 15.87 7.80 3.60
N ALA A 304 15.59 7.95 2.30
CA ALA A 304 16.50 7.81 1.18
C ALA A 304 16.59 9.14 0.43
N THR A 305 17.73 9.39 -0.21
CA THR A 305 17.96 10.65 -0.93
C THR A 305 17.29 10.61 -2.29
N THR A 306 16.50 11.62 -2.58
CA THR A 306 15.94 11.93 -3.90
C THR A 306 16.65 13.15 -4.48
N TYR A 307 16.99 13.08 -5.74
CA TYR A 307 17.76 14.08 -6.49
C TYR A 307 16.88 14.73 -7.55
N GLN A 308 16.93 16.07 -7.67
CA GLN A 308 16.24 16.82 -8.72
C GLN A 308 17.25 17.69 -9.48
N THR A 309 17.18 17.64 -10.81
CA THR A 309 18.02 18.47 -11.68
C THR A 309 17.21 19.01 -12.87
N PRO A 310 17.50 20.22 -13.39
CA PRO A 310 16.87 20.73 -14.59
C PRO A 310 17.20 19.87 -15.82
N GLY A 311 16.25 19.74 -16.75
CA GLY A 311 16.43 19.01 -18.01
C GLY A 311 16.22 17.52 -17.91
N ASN A 312 16.37 16.85 -19.07
CA ASN A 312 16.27 15.39 -19.16
C ASN A 312 17.65 14.75 -18.93
N GLU A 313 17.84 14.24 -17.73
CA GLU A 313 19.10 13.62 -17.26
C GLU A 313 18.85 12.18 -16.77
N VAL A 314 17.81 11.50 -17.30
CA VAL A 314 17.40 10.17 -16.82
C VAL A 314 18.53 9.13 -16.92
N SER A 315 19.33 9.17 -18.00
CA SER A 315 20.46 8.25 -18.23
C SER A 315 21.82 8.80 -17.80
N THR A 316 21.87 10.02 -17.23
CA THR A 316 23.14 10.61 -16.79
C THR A 316 23.73 9.81 -15.64
N GLU A 317 24.99 9.39 -15.79
CA GLU A 317 25.66 8.49 -14.83
C GLU A 317 25.64 9.06 -13.42
N SER A 318 26.00 10.33 -13.23
CA SER A 318 26.00 11.01 -11.93
C SER A 318 25.39 12.39 -12.03
N LEU A 319 24.40 12.66 -11.21
CA LEU A 319 23.74 13.97 -11.13
C LEU A 319 24.54 14.99 -10.31
N GLY A 320 25.53 14.54 -9.53
CA GLY A 320 26.36 15.40 -8.69
C GLY A 320 27.14 16.48 -9.47
N SER A 321 27.37 16.27 -10.76
CA SER A 321 28.04 17.24 -11.66
C SER A 321 27.08 18.19 -12.39
N VAL A 322 25.76 17.99 -12.26
CA VAL A 322 24.76 18.79 -12.97
C VAL A 322 24.42 20.06 -12.18
N ASN A 323 24.46 21.22 -12.87
CA ASN A 323 24.10 22.48 -12.23
C ASN A 323 22.64 22.52 -11.82
N GLY A 324 22.38 23.02 -10.61
CA GLY A 324 21.02 23.18 -10.09
C GLY A 324 20.49 21.94 -9.37
N LEU A 325 21.37 20.96 -9.09
CA LEU A 325 21.01 19.79 -8.28
C LEU A 325 20.43 20.21 -6.93
N LYS A 326 19.31 19.62 -6.59
CA LYS A 326 18.67 19.68 -5.26
C LYS A 326 18.48 18.28 -4.72
N THR A 327 18.39 18.15 -3.41
CA THR A 327 18.09 16.89 -2.73
C THR A 327 16.99 17.05 -1.70
N CYS A 328 16.22 15.99 -1.48
CA CYS A 328 15.28 15.86 -0.36
C CYS A 328 15.18 14.40 0.07
N THR A 329 14.43 14.12 1.12
CA THR A 329 14.11 12.77 1.59
C THR A 329 12.61 12.49 1.41
N GLY A 330 12.15 12.52 0.16
CA GLY A 330 10.76 12.24 -0.21
C GLY A 330 10.65 11.52 -1.55
N TRP A 331 9.60 10.74 -1.74
CA TRP A 331 9.26 10.12 -3.01
C TRP A 331 8.05 10.82 -3.65
N PHE A 332 7.98 10.79 -4.99
CA PHE A 332 6.96 11.44 -5.78
C PHE A 332 6.42 10.48 -6.83
N PHE A 333 5.10 10.30 -6.86
CA PHE A 333 4.36 9.49 -7.83
C PHE A 333 4.79 8.01 -7.91
N LEU A 334 5.53 7.49 -6.95
CA LEU A 334 5.84 6.08 -6.81
C LEU A 334 4.98 5.48 -5.69
N ALA A 335 4.22 4.43 -5.98
CA ALA A 335 3.46 3.66 -4.99
C ALA A 335 4.24 2.43 -4.53
N ASP A 336 4.61 1.57 -5.47
CA ASP A 336 5.37 0.36 -5.17
C ASP A 336 6.20 -0.15 -6.36
N ALA A 337 6.97 -1.19 -6.08
CA ALA A 337 7.75 -1.95 -7.05
C ALA A 337 7.60 -3.44 -6.76
N SER A 338 7.28 -4.22 -7.80
CA SER A 338 7.10 -5.67 -7.71
C SER A 338 8.12 -6.42 -8.56
N VAL A 339 8.44 -7.63 -8.13
CA VAL A 339 9.32 -8.57 -8.85
C VAL A 339 8.63 -9.91 -9.04
N VAL A 340 9.06 -10.67 -10.05
CA VAL A 340 8.58 -12.03 -10.27
C VAL A 340 9.34 -13.01 -9.39
N MET A 341 8.61 -13.77 -8.59
CA MET A 341 9.12 -14.77 -7.67
C MET A 341 8.39 -16.11 -7.84
N ASP A 342 8.78 -17.13 -7.09
CA ASP A 342 8.06 -18.40 -7.00
C ASP A 342 6.70 -18.22 -6.29
N ASP A 343 5.71 -19.07 -6.60
CA ASP A 343 4.35 -18.99 -6.05
C ASP A 343 4.28 -19.02 -4.53
N ASP A 344 5.30 -19.58 -3.88
CA ASP A 344 5.40 -19.65 -2.44
C ASP A 344 5.96 -18.38 -1.78
N ALA A 345 6.44 -17.42 -2.57
CA ALA A 345 6.91 -16.15 -2.06
C ALA A 345 5.76 -15.31 -1.48
N ARG A 346 6.05 -14.43 -0.55
CA ARG A 346 5.07 -13.64 0.20
C ARG A 346 5.59 -12.24 0.49
N ALA A 347 4.65 -11.33 0.74
CA ALA A 347 4.97 -10.00 1.23
C ALA A 347 4.39 -9.80 2.64
N VAL A 348 5.11 -9.03 3.46
CA VAL A 348 4.64 -8.52 4.74
C VAL A 348 4.55 -7.00 4.68
N VAL A 349 3.38 -6.47 4.99
CA VAL A 349 3.17 -5.01 5.10
C VAL A 349 3.36 -4.58 6.55
N CYS A 350 4.22 -3.60 6.76
CA CYS A 350 4.45 -2.92 8.03
C CYS A 350 3.60 -1.64 8.06
N PHE A 351 2.42 -1.70 8.67
CA PHE A 351 1.49 -0.57 8.75
C PHE A 351 1.68 0.21 10.04
N GLY A 352 1.83 1.54 9.94
CA GLY A 352 2.07 2.34 11.13
C GLY A 352 2.20 3.85 10.92
N ASP A 353 2.79 4.47 11.92
CA ASP A 353 3.06 5.90 12.00
C ASP A 353 4.56 6.23 11.84
N SER A 354 5.05 7.32 12.47
CA SER A 354 6.45 7.74 12.41
C SER A 354 7.45 6.69 12.90
N ILE A 355 7.04 5.78 13.77
CA ILE A 355 7.91 4.71 14.28
C ILE A 355 8.15 3.67 13.19
N THR A 356 7.12 3.34 12.42
CA THR A 356 7.24 2.44 11.26
C THR A 356 7.89 3.14 10.07
N ASP A 357 7.54 4.40 9.79
CA ASP A 357 8.19 5.26 8.81
C ASP A 357 9.71 5.49 9.10
N GLY A 358 10.14 5.26 10.34
CA GLY A 358 11.53 5.32 10.74
C GLY A 358 12.02 6.74 11.05
N TYR A 359 11.20 7.54 11.71
CA TYR A 359 11.59 8.89 12.12
C TYR A 359 12.94 8.91 12.85
N GLY A 360 13.82 9.81 12.40
CA GLY A 360 15.15 10.01 12.96
C GLY A 360 16.26 9.16 12.36
N THR A 361 15.97 8.20 11.47
CA THR A 361 17.01 7.41 10.81
C THR A 361 17.79 8.19 9.73
N ASP A 362 17.34 9.39 9.38
CA ASP A 362 17.95 10.31 8.42
C ASP A 362 18.40 11.64 9.03
N ALA A 363 18.21 11.83 10.35
CA ALA A 363 18.35 13.13 11.00
C ALA A 363 19.77 13.43 11.57
N GLY A 364 20.76 12.61 11.25
CA GLY A 364 22.13 12.78 11.73
C GLY A 364 22.35 12.37 13.20
N TYR A 365 21.33 11.88 13.89
CA TYR A 365 21.45 11.33 15.22
C TYR A 365 22.36 10.10 15.21
N LEU A 366 23.34 10.05 16.09
CA LEU A 366 24.31 8.96 16.20
C LEU A 366 24.97 8.58 14.87
N GLY A 367 25.18 9.56 13.98
CA GLY A 367 25.80 9.35 12.68
C GLY A 367 24.88 8.75 11.62
N LYS A 368 23.60 8.55 11.93
CA LYS A 368 22.59 8.10 10.95
C LYS A 368 22.35 9.23 9.93
N LYS A 369 22.24 8.84 8.67
CA LYS A 369 22.07 9.73 7.51
C LYS A 369 20.97 9.16 6.62
N PRO A 370 20.41 9.93 5.70
CA PRO A 370 19.67 9.36 4.59
C PRO A 370 20.45 8.21 3.96
N ASP A 371 19.76 7.24 3.40
CA ASP A 371 20.34 6.06 2.74
C ASP A 371 21.03 5.04 3.68
N SER A 372 20.78 5.15 5.00
CA SER A 372 21.34 4.21 5.99
C SER A 372 20.54 2.92 6.13
N TYR A 373 19.27 2.92 5.72
CA TYR A 373 18.35 1.76 5.81
C TYR A 373 18.37 1.11 7.19
N THR A 374 17.96 1.87 8.20
CA THR A 374 18.03 1.51 9.63
C THR A 374 16.67 1.66 10.34
N ARG A 375 15.56 1.62 9.61
CA ARG A 375 14.22 1.42 10.15
C ARG A 375 14.10 0.02 10.74
N TRP A 376 13.16 -0.22 11.63
CA TRP A 376 12.94 -1.59 12.10
C TRP A 376 12.55 -2.54 10.96
N GLY A 377 11.77 -2.05 9.96
CA GLY A 377 11.43 -2.81 8.75
C GLY A 377 12.65 -3.12 7.88
N ASP A 378 13.64 -2.22 7.78
CA ASP A 378 14.88 -2.46 7.03
C ASP A 378 15.74 -3.54 7.72
N TYR A 379 15.88 -3.49 9.06
CA TYR A 379 16.57 -4.54 9.82
C TYR A 379 15.81 -5.88 9.73
N PHE A 380 14.49 -5.84 9.77
CA PHE A 380 13.66 -7.04 9.61
C PHE A 380 13.87 -7.68 8.23
N ALA A 381 13.87 -6.89 7.15
CA ALA A 381 14.18 -7.37 5.80
C ALA A 381 15.56 -8.04 5.75
N LYS A 382 16.59 -7.41 6.34
CA LYS A 382 17.94 -8.01 6.42
C LYS A 382 17.94 -9.36 7.13
N ARG A 383 17.18 -9.51 8.22
CA ARG A 383 17.05 -10.78 8.95
C ARG A 383 16.32 -11.84 8.14
N LEU A 384 15.22 -11.50 7.47
CA LEU A 384 14.49 -12.41 6.59
C LEU A 384 15.38 -12.94 5.46
N GLN A 385 16.15 -12.06 4.83
CA GLN A 385 17.04 -12.43 3.73
C GLN A 385 18.26 -13.25 4.18
N ALA A 386 18.68 -13.14 5.44
CA ALA A 386 19.75 -13.93 6.01
C ALA A 386 19.31 -15.36 6.44
N ASN A 387 18.02 -15.67 6.42
CA ASN A 387 17.45 -16.96 6.83
C ASN A 387 16.86 -17.70 5.62
N GLU A 388 17.34 -18.91 5.35
CA GLU A 388 16.93 -19.73 4.20
C GLU A 388 15.41 -20.01 4.16
N SER A 389 14.76 -20.15 5.32
CA SER A 389 13.32 -20.43 5.41
C SER A 389 12.44 -19.22 5.11
N THR A 390 12.98 -18.00 5.15
CA THR A 390 12.22 -16.75 5.02
C THR A 390 12.73 -15.81 3.91
N LYS A 391 13.78 -16.16 3.18
CA LYS A 391 14.36 -15.31 2.12
C LYS A 391 13.40 -15.01 0.96
N ASN A 392 12.28 -15.74 0.86
CA ASN A 392 11.20 -15.52 -0.09
C ASN A 392 10.09 -14.58 0.46
N VAL A 393 10.33 -13.92 1.59
CA VAL A 393 9.41 -12.96 2.19
C VAL A 393 9.95 -11.55 2.00
N SER A 394 9.17 -10.70 1.34
CA SER A 394 9.46 -9.26 1.17
C SER A 394 8.89 -8.44 2.32
N VAL A 395 9.42 -7.22 2.49
CA VAL A 395 8.94 -6.24 3.49
C VAL A 395 8.55 -4.94 2.79
N ILE A 396 7.33 -4.48 3.06
CA ILE A 396 6.75 -3.25 2.55
C ILE A 396 6.51 -2.30 3.72
N ASN A 397 6.89 -1.03 3.59
CA ASN A 397 6.73 -0.05 4.66
C ASN A 397 5.61 0.95 4.35
N GLU A 398 4.49 0.82 5.04
CA GLU A 398 3.32 1.68 4.96
C GLU A 398 3.18 2.60 6.21
N GLY A 399 4.32 3.06 6.74
CA GLY A 399 4.37 4.06 7.80
C GLY A 399 4.21 5.48 7.27
N ILE A 400 3.49 6.34 7.98
CA ILE A 400 3.43 7.80 7.72
C ILE A 400 3.75 8.55 9.02
N GLY A 401 4.75 9.42 8.96
CA GLY A 401 5.13 10.25 10.11
C GLY A 401 3.99 11.11 10.65
N GLY A 402 3.66 11.00 11.96
CA GLY A 402 2.59 11.76 12.61
C GLY A 402 1.17 11.32 12.26
N ASN A 403 1.00 10.16 11.63
CA ASN A 403 -0.31 9.64 11.26
C ASN A 403 -1.03 8.98 12.44
N ALA A 404 -2.35 9.06 12.46
CA ALA A 404 -3.24 8.50 13.47
C ALA A 404 -4.40 7.73 12.82
N ILE A 405 -5.07 6.86 13.57
CA ILE A 405 -6.23 6.10 13.09
C ILE A 405 -7.33 7.05 12.60
N PHE A 406 -7.58 8.15 13.32
CA PHE A 406 -8.63 9.10 12.99
C PHE A 406 -8.13 10.39 12.31
N GLY A 407 -6.87 10.46 11.88
CA GLY A 407 -6.32 11.66 11.25
C GLY A 407 -4.82 11.80 11.43
N GLY A 408 -4.36 12.94 11.99
CA GLY A 408 -2.94 13.25 12.10
C GLY A 408 -2.39 13.85 10.81
N LEU A 409 -1.13 13.58 10.49
CA LEU A 409 -0.54 13.96 9.21
C LEU A 409 -0.83 12.87 8.17
N GLY A 410 -1.00 13.28 6.92
CA GLY A 410 -1.42 12.38 5.85
C GLY A 410 -2.90 11.95 5.96
N PRO A 411 -3.37 11.01 5.14
CA PRO A 411 -4.70 10.44 5.22
C PRO A 411 -4.89 9.66 6.52
N ALA A 412 -6.11 9.68 7.09
CA ALA A 412 -6.38 8.95 8.32
C ALA A 412 -6.10 7.44 8.14
N GLY A 413 -5.47 6.81 9.13
CA GLY A 413 -5.08 5.41 9.04
C GLY A 413 -6.23 4.47 8.69
N LYS A 414 -7.42 4.69 9.27
CA LYS A 414 -8.63 3.91 8.96
C LYS A 414 -9.09 4.03 7.50
N ASP A 415 -8.79 5.16 6.83
CA ASP A 415 -9.22 5.42 5.46
C ASP A 415 -8.22 4.90 4.41
N ARG A 416 -6.91 4.82 4.77
CA ARG A 416 -5.85 4.31 3.89
C ARG A 416 -5.53 2.82 4.07
N PHE A 417 -5.93 2.21 5.20
CA PHE A 417 -5.53 0.84 5.56
C PHE A 417 -5.83 -0.17 4.46
N ARG A 418 -7.06 -0.12 3.89
CA ARG A 418 -7.45 -1.05 2.82
C ARG A 418 -6.50 -0.97 1.62
N ARG A 419 -6.25 0.23 1.11
CA ARG A 419 -5.34 0.49 0.00
C ARG A 419 -3.94 -0.03 0.31
N ASP A 420 -3.37 0.42 1.43
CA ASP A 420 -1.99 0.16 1.81
C ASP A 420 -1.71 -1.32 2.13
N ILE A 421 -2.76 -2.13 2.29
CA ILE A 421 -2.63 -3.57 2.51
C ILE A 421 -2.95 -4.38 1.25
N LEU A 422 -4.06 -4.08 0.57
CA LEU A 422 -4.62 -4.97 -0.46
C LEU A 422 -4.14 -4.66 -1.88
N GLU A 423 -3.56 -3.49 -2.12
CA GLU A 423 -3.10 -3.12 -3.46
C GLU A 423 -1.69 -3.65 -3.80
N HIS A 424 -0.97 -4.22 -2.85
CA HIS A 424 0.34 -4.80 -3.07
C HIS A 424 0.28 -6.27 -3.50
N ASP A 425 1.15 -6.67 -4.39
CA ASP A 425 1.24 -8.06 -4.87
C ASP A 425 1.80 -9.01 -3.80
N GLY A 426 1.15 -10.14 -3.62
CA GLY A 426 1.67 -11.26 -2.83
C GLY A 426 1.60 -11.08 -1.31
N VAL A 427 0.81 -10.13 -0.80
CA VAL A 427 0.66 -9.89 0.64
C VAL A 427 0.06 -11.11 1.33
N ALA A 428 0.73 -11.59 2.36
CA ALA A 428 0.28 -12.68 3.21
C ALA A 428 0.31 -12.33 4.70
N TYR A 429 0.98 -11.24 5.06
CA TYR A 429 1.15 -10.80 6.45
C TYR A 429 1.01 -9.29 6.57
N CYS A 430 0.41 -8.84 7.68
CA CYS A 430 0.34 -7.45 8.09
C CYS A 430 0.85 -7.31 9.53
N ILE A 431 1.79 -6.41 9.78
CA ILE A 431 2.23 -6.02 11.12
C ILE A 431 1.65 -4.64 11.41
N ILE A 432 0.80 -4.53 12.44
CA ILE A 432 0.20 -3.26 12.86
C ILE A 432 0.94 -2.72 14.08
N LEU A 433 1.70 -1.62 13.90
CA LEU A 433 2.28 -0.80 14.96
C LEU A 433 1.73 0.62 14.83
N PHE A 434 0.59 0.89 15.43
CA PHE A 434 -0.16 2.11 15.15
C PHE A 434 -0.98 2.57 16.34
N GLY A 435 -1.26 3.88 16.43
CA GLY A 435 -2.21 4.45 17.37
C GLY A 435 -1.60 5.36 18.45
N VAL A 436 -0.28 5.51 18.56
CA VAL A 436 0.33 6.40 19.54
C VAL A 436 -0.08 7.86 19.35
N ASN A 437 -0.28 8.30 18.10
CA ASN A 437 -0.72 9.66 17.76
C ASN A 437 -2.21 9.92 18.05
N ASP A 438 -2.99 8.89 18.33
CA ASP A 438 -4.35 9.01 18.85
C ASP A 438 -4.38 9.25 20.38
N LEU A 439 -3.24 9.12 21.06
CA LEU A 439 -3.08 9.21 22.52
C LEU A 439 -2.41 10.52 22.90
N ASP A 440 -3.18 11.59 23.12
CA ASP A 440 -2.67 12.86 23.64
C ASP A 440 -2.91 13.00 25.16
N LYS A 441 -2.41 14.07 25.77
CA LYS A 441 -2.52 14.35 27.21
C LYS A 441 -3.95 14.46 27.74
N LEU A 442 -4.93 14.66 26.87
CA LEU A 442 -6.33 14.87 27.22
C LEU A 442 -7.13 13.57 27.19
N GLN A 443 -6.52 12.46 26.76
CA GLN A 443 -7.23 11.19 26.62
C GLN A 443 -7.57 10.56 27.97
N ASN A 444 -8.64 9.80 27.94
CA ASN A 444 -9.09 8.97 29.04
C ASN A 444 -9.49 7.58 28.49
N THR A 445 -9.86 6.66 29.36
CA THR A 445 -10.16 5.27 28.99
C THR A 445 -11.28 5.10 27.96
N SER A 446 -12.14 6.12 27.75
CA SER A 446 -13.18 6.07 26.71
C SER A 446 -12.60 6.09 25.29
N LYS A 447 -11.36 6.58 25.11
CA LYS A 447 -10.67 6.54 23.82
C LYS A 447 -10.43 5.11 23.33
N PHE A 448 -10.21 4.17 24.22
CA PHE A 448 -10.13 2.74 23.91
C PHE A 448 -11.37 2.24 23.15
N ASN A 449 -12.58 2.67 23.59
CA ASN A 449 -13.83 2.27 22.93
C ASN A 449 -14.00 2.85 21.51
N GLN A 450 -13.23 3.87 21.17
CA GLN A 450 -13.20 4.44 19.81
C GLN A 450 -12.17 3.70 18.93
N LEU A 451 -11.00 3.39 19.49
CA LEU A 451 -9.89 2.77 18.75
C LEU A 451 -10.12 1.28 18.50
N LYS A 452 -10.61 0.54 19.50
CA LYS A 452 -10.83 -0.91 19.40
C LYS A 452 -11.64 -1.33 18.17
N PRO A 453 -12.81 -0.71 17.86
CA PRO A 453 -13.57 -1.08 16.67
C PRO A 453 -12.83 -0.87 15.35
N GLU A 454 -11.95 0.12 15.27
CA GLU A 454 -11.16 0.36 14.05
C GLU A 454 -10.07 -0.71 13.87
N TYR A 455 -9.39 -1.12 14.95
CA TYR A 455 -8.48 -2.26 14.89
C TYR A 455 -9.22 -3.56 14.51
N GLU A 456 -10.42 -3.81 15.08
CA GLU A 456 -11.25 -4.97 14.72
C GLU A 456 -11.58 -5.01 13.23
N LYS A 457 -11.92 -3.86 12.62
CA LYS A 457 -12.14 -3.75 11.18
C LYS A 457 -10.88 -4.03 10.36
N MET A 458 -9.73 -3.50 10.79
CA MET A 458 -8.44 -3.76 10.14
C MET A 458 -8.09 -5.25 10.14
N ILE A 459 -8.25 -5.90 11.29
CA ILE A 459 -7.99 -7.34 11.45
C ILE A 459 -8.95 -8.15 10.59
N ALA A 460 -10.25 -7.85 10.64
CA ALA A 460 -11.27 -8.53 9.86
C ALA A 460 -11.03 -8.39 8.35
N LEU A 461 -10.61 -7.20 7.88
CA LEU A 461 -10.26 -6.97 6.48
C LEU A 461 -9.10 -7.87 6.03
N CYS A 462 -8.05 -7.96 6.83
CA CYS A 462 -6.91 -8.83 6.52
C CYS A 462 -7.33 -10.30 6.45
N HIS A 463 -8.07 -10.77 7.45
CA HIS A 463 -8.53 -12.17 7.49
C HIS A 463 -9.46 -12.51 6.32
N ALA A 464 -10.35 -11.60 5.93
CA ALA A 464 -11.20 -11.77 4.75
C ALA A 464 -10.40 -11.96 3.44
N ASN A 465 -9.15 -11.48 3.41
CA ASN A 465 -8.22 -11.62 2.28
C ASN A 465 -7.10 -12.65 2.53
N ASN A 466 -7.25 -13.56 3.50
CA ASN A 466 -6.26 -14.58 3.86
C ASN A 466 -4.90 -14.01 4.31
N ILE A 467 -4.88 -12.79 4.84
CA ILE A 467 -3.68 -12.13 5.36
C ILE A 467 -3.65 -12.30 6.88
N LYS A 468 -2.56 -12.88 7.40
CA LYS A 468 -2.33 -12.99 8.85
C LYS A 468 -1.97 -11.64 9.44
N VAL A 469 -2.52 -11.33 10.60
CA VAL A 469 -2.28 -10.06 11.31
C VAL A 469 -1.47 -10.29 12.56
N TYR A 470 -0.34 -9.60 12.64
CA TYR A 470 0.48 -9.54 13.85
C TYR A 470 0.37 -8.14 14.46
N ALA A 471 -0.10 -8.06 15.70
CA ALA A 471 -0.13 -6.78 16.41
C ALA A 471 1.19 -6.53 17.13
N ALA A 472 1.70 -5.30 16.99
CA ALA A 472 2.78 -4.80 17.81
C ALA A 472 2.20 -3.83 18.84
N PRO A 473 2.32 -4.13 20.15
CA PRO A 473 1.85 -3.25 21.20
C PRO A 473 2.46 -1.84 21.09
N ILE A 474 1.66 -0.81 21.37
CA ILE A 474 2.08 0.60 21.35
C ILE A 474 3.25 0.76 22.33
N LEU A 475 4.33 1.36 21.84
CA LEU A 475 5.58 1.53 22.62
C LEU A 475 5.38 2.43 23.84
N PRO A 476 6.25 2.33 24.87
CA PRO A 476 6.27 3.27 25.98
C PRO A 476 6.56 4.70 25.53
N PHE A 477 5.92 5.69 26.16
CA PHE A 477 6.13 7.11 25.84
C PHE A 477 6.10 8.02 27.08
N GLY A 478 6.48 7.50 28.24
CA GLY A 478 6.35 8.18 29.53
C GLY A 478 7.15 9.49 29.67
N LYS A 479 8.22 9.66 28.88
CA LYS A 479 8.99 10.93 28.82
C LYS A 479 8.54 11.85 27.68
N SER A 480 7.56 11.45 26.87
CA SER A 480 7.13 12.24 25.71
C SER A 480 6.10 13.31 26.06
N GLY A 481 5.91 14.24 25.11
CA GLY A 481 4.87 15.25 25.18
C GLY A 481 3.43 14.68 25.22
N TYR A 482 3.22 13.43 24.83
CA TYR A 482 1.91 12.75 24.83
C TYR A 482 1.51 12.16 26.18
N TYR A 483 2.47 12.00 27.09
CA TYR A 483 2.23 11.31 28.35
C TYR A 483 1.26 12.02 29.28
N SER A 484 0.32 11.27 29.78
CA SER A 484 -0.48 11.48 31.00
C SER A 484 -0.88 10.12 31.56
N GLU A 485 -1.33 10.04 32.81
CA GLU A 485 -1.85 8.78 33.35
C GLU A 485 -3.08 8.29 32.56
N GLY A 486 -3.85 9.21 31.95
CA GLY A 486 -4.97 8.87 31.09
C GLY A 486 -4.54 8.23 29.77
N SER A 487 -3.59 8.83 29.05
CA SER A 487 -3.05 8.29 27.79
C SER A 487 -2.32 6.96 28.01
N GLU A 488 -1.55 6.84 29.09
CA GLU A 488 -0.92 5.58 29.49
C GLU A 488 -1.97 4.50 29.81
N GLY A 489 -3.05 4.87 30.49
CA GLY A 489 -4.16 3.95 30.77
C GLY A 489 -4.80 3.41 29.48
N VAL A 490 -4.98 4.26 28.45
CA VAL A 490 -5.48 3.81 27.13
C VAL A 490 -4.48 2.90 26.45
N ARG A 491 -3.18 3.25 26.43
CA ARG A 491 -2.10 2.42 25.90
C ARG A 491 -2.14 1.01 26.48
N GLN A 492 -2.23 0.92 27.82
CA GLN A 492 -2.29 -0.37 28.51
C GLN A 492 -3.56 -1.17 28.15
N LEU A 493 -4.72 -0.52 28.00
CA LEU A 493 -5.94 -1.19 27.58
C LEU A 493 -5.80 -1.78 26.17
N ILE A 494 -5.24 -1.03 25.21
CA ILE A 494 -5.00 -1.50 23.84
C ILE A 494 -4.01 -2.66 23.85
N ASN A 495 -2.86 -2.50 24.50
CA ASN A 495 -1.80 -3.51 24.53
C ASN A 495 -2.27 -4.81 25.21
N ASN A 496 -3.05 -4.72 26.28
CA ASN A 496 -3.64 -5.88 26.94
C ASN A 496 -4.70 -6.56 26.06
N TRP A 497 -5.52 -5.77 25.35
CA TRP A 497 -6.50 -6.31 24.43
C TRP A 497 -5.80 -7.02 23.25
N PHE A 498 -4.76 -6.46 22.64
CA PHE A 498 -3.99 -7.16 21.61
C PHE A 498 -3.45 -8.51 22.08
N ARG A 499 -2.96 -8.58 23.34
CA ARG A 499 -2.45 -9.82 23.95
C ARG A 499 -3.54 -10.82 24.35
N SER A 500 -4.81 -10.40 24.33
CA SER A 500 -5.94 -11.28 24.63
C SER A 500 -6.42 -12.05 23.40
N THR A 501 -7.08 -13.17 23.62
CA THR A 501 -7.71 -13.94 22.51
C THR A 501 -8.89 -13.20 21.87
N GLU A 502 -9.40 -12.13 22.50
CA GLU A 502 -10.53 -11.35 21.99
C GLU A 502 -10.13 -10.44 20.82
N SER A 503 -8.85 -10.13 20.67
CA SER A 503 -8.36 -9.27 19.58
C SER A 503 -8.47 -9.93 18.21
N GLY A 504 -8.38 -11.26 18.18
CA GLY A 504 -8.38 -12.02 16.94
C GLY A 504 -7.09 -11.96 16.13
N VAL A 505 -6.02 -11.32 16.62
CA VAL A 505 -4.74 -11.29 15.92
C VAL A 505 -4.08 -12.67 15.91
N ASP A 506 -3.32 -12.97 14.86
CA ASP A 506 -2.63 -14.25 14.68
C ASP A 506 -1.37 -14.39 15.56
N GLY A 507 -0.88 -13.27 16.11
CA GLY A 507 0.24 -13.25 17.03
C GLY A 507 0.64 -11.86 17.47
N ILE A 508 1.57 -11.80 18.43
CA ILE A 508 2.12 -10.57 18.99
C ILE A 508 3.60 -10.47 18.66
N ILE A 509 4.01 -9.30 18.18
CA ILE A 509 5.42 -8.92 18.06
C ILE A 509 5.71 -7.91 19.16
N ASP A 510 6.37 -8.34 20.23
CA ASP A 510 6.51 -7.54 21.45
C ASP A 510 7.60 -6.47 21.37
N PHE A 511 7.37 -5.47 20.52
CA PHE A 511 8.24 -4.29 20.42
C PHE A 511 8.24 -3.47 21.70
N GLU A 512 7.14 -3.47 22.47
CA GLU A 512 7.06 -2.77 23.75
C GLU A 512 8.16 -3.26 24.70
N SER A 513 8.25 -4.56 24.92
CA SER A 513 9.29 -5.15 25.80
C SER A 513 10.71 -4.97 25.25
N ALA A 514 10.87 -4.95 23.91
CA ALA A 514 12.18 -4.79 23.29
C ALA A 514 12.82 -3.42 23.58
N VAL A 515 12.01 -2.37 23.72
CA VAL A 515 12.50 -0.99 23.90
C VAL A 515 12.21 -0.39 25.27
N ALA A 516 11.40 -1.05 26.11
CA ALA A 516 11.05 -0.52 27.44
C ALA A 516 12.25 -0.42 28.38
N ASP A 517 12.31 0.65 29.14
CA ASP A 517 13.24 0.81 30.24
C ASP A 517 12.92 -0.23 31.35
N PRO A 518 13.84 -1.12 31.72
CA PRO A 518 13.57 -2.17 32.70
C PRO A 518 13.22 -1.64 34.10
N ASP A 519 13.73 -0.45 34.45
CA ASP A 519 13.48 0.17 35.76
C ASP A 519 12.18 1.00 35.75
N ASN A 520 11.73 1.46 34.57
CA ASN A 520 10.49 2.19 34.41
C ASN A 520 9.82 1.87 33.04
N PRO A 521 9.05 0.78 32.95
CA PRO A 521 8.48 0.30 31.67
C PRO A 521 7.52 1.26 30.94
N LYS A 522 7.15 2.38 31.57
CA LYS A 522 6.41 3.45 30.89
C LYS A 522 7.28 4.27 29.93
N ASN A 523 8.61 4.16 30.03
CA ASN A 523 9.58 4.88 29.21
C ASN A 523 10.24 3.97 28.18
N VAL A 524 10.65 4.55 27.06
CA VAL A 524 11.67 3.96 26.19
C VAL A 524 13.02 4.07 26.91
N ARG A 525 13.91 3.08 26.76
CA ARG A 525 15.28 3.09 27.28
C ARG A 525 16.00 4.36 26.88
N GLU A 526 16.78 4.91 27.79
CA GLU A 526 17.48 6.19 27.58
C GLU A 526 18.47 6.10 26.40
N GLU A 527 19.14 4.96 26.24
CA GLU A 527 20.07 4.71 25.14
C GLU A 527 19.38 4.61 23.77
N TYR A 528 18.08 4.37 23.72
CA TYR A 528 17.31 4.25 22.47
C TYR A 528 16.58 5.53 22.06
N THR A 529 16.29 6.41 23.02
CA THR A 529 15.56 7.66 22.73
C THR A 529 16.47 8.86 22.97
N HIS A 530 16.35 9.90 22.13
CA HIS A 530 17.12 11.13 22.34
C HIS A 530 16.35 12.12 23.23
N SER A 531 15.65 13.08 22.65
CA SER A 531 15.04 14.17 23.41
C SER A 531 13.52 14.12 23.48
N ASP A 532 12.87 13.32 22.65
CA ASP A 532 11.40 13.33 22.54
C ASP A 532 10.69 12.32 23.43
N GLY A 533 11.42 11.30 23.93
CA GLY A 533 10.86 10.26 24.78
C GLY A 533 9.80 9.38 24.11
N LEU A 534 9.74 9.38 22.78
CA LEU A 534 8.75 8.70 21.95
C LEU A 534 9.38 7.75 20.95
N HIS A 535 10.32 8.24 20.12
CA HIS A 535 10.90 7.48 19.02
C HIS A 535 12.13 6.68 19.49
N PRO A 536 12.18 5.38 19.20
CA PRO A 536 13.27 4.51 19.65
C PRO A 536 14.43 4.49 18.63
N TYR A 537 15.03 5.62 18.34
CA TYR A 537 16.04 5.82 17.28
C TYR A 537 17.06 4.69 17.12
N ASP A 538 17.79 4.32 18.19
CA ASP A 538 18.74 3.21 18.18
C ASP A 538 18.11 1.87 18.56
N GLY A 539 16.89 1.90 19.05
CA GLY A 539 16.08 0.72 19.37
C GLY A 539 15.41 0.07 18.15
N TYR A 540 15.46 0.68 16.96
CA TYR A 540 14.88 0.06 15.76
C TYR A 540 15.47 -1.32 15.44
N GLU A 541 16.78 -1.50 15.67
CA GLU A 541 17.40 -2.83 15.53
C GLU A 541 16.92 -3.79 16.61
N ALA A 542 16.76 -3.34 17.85
CA ALA A 542 16.21 -4.16 18.93
C ALA A 542 14.76 -4.58 18.65
N MET A 543 13.92 -3.68 18.09
CA MET A 543 12.57 -4.02 17.64
C MET A 543 12.62 -5.12 16.59
N ALA A 544 13.41 -4.96 15.53
CA ALA A 544 13.54 -5.97 14.50
C ALA A 544 14.02 -7.32 15.07
N ASN A 545 14.94 -7.31 16.03
CA ASN A 545 15.47 -8.52 16.67
C ASN A 545 14.43 -9.23 17.57
N ALA A 546 13.40 -8.55 18.02
CA ALA A 546 12.29 -9.13 18.77
C ALA A 546 11.29 -9.89 17.87
N ILE A 547 11.39 -9.77 16.55
CA ILE A 547 10.52 -10.49 15.62
C ILE A 547 10.98 -11.94 15.54
N ASP A 548 10.10 -12.87 15.87
CA ASP A 548 10.31 -14.29 15.65
C ASP A 548 10.10 -14.62 14.17
N LEU A 549 11.15 -15.07 13.48
CA LEU A 549 11.09 -15.37 12.06
C LEU A 549 10.25 -16.62 11.74
N GLU A 550 10.05 -17.54 12.70
CA GLU A 550 9.19 -18.71 12.52
C GLU A 550 7.74 -18.31 12.19
N MET A 551 7.29 -17.11 12.60
CA MET A 551 5.96 -16.57 12.25
C MET A 551 5.77 -16.37 10.74
N PHE A 552 6.86 -16.29 9.96
CA PHE A 552 6.87 -16.02 8.52
C PHE A 552 7.34 -17.23 7.70
N GLU A 553 7.69 -18.32 8.35
CA GLU A 553 7.99 -19.60 7.69
C GLU A 553 6.71 -20.24 7.12
N LYS A 554 6.89 -21.26 6.24
CA LYS A 554 5.79 -21.97 5.56
C LYS A 554 4.96 -22.82 6.49
#